data_306ff23f6b5145532e492ae2bef7e1bc
#
_entry.id   306ff23f6b5145532e492ae2bef7e1bc
#
_cell.length_a   1.000
_cell.length_b   1.000
_cell.length_c   1.000
_cell.angle_alpha   90.00
_cell.angle_beta   90.00
_cell.angle_gamma   90.00
#
_symmetry.space_group_name_H-M   'P 1'
#
loop_
_entity.id
_entity.type
_entity.pdbx_description
1 polymer ?
#
loop_
_entity_poly.entity_id
_entity_poly.type
_entity_poly.pdbx_seq_one_letter_code
_entity_poly.pdbx_strand_id
1 'polypeptide(L)'
;MYGPQSIVMATGTIDPVLRWRSEIMRLKQLPAGHAVGYGTTFRTSRPSRIATLPVGYADGYDRLLSNNADVLVRGRRAPVVGRVSMDLLTIDVTDIEGVEPGDEVVLIGAQGDDRITAEELAAKSRTIAYEVFCRISARVPRVYPGSGGFRIRSRFAE
;
A
#
# COMPACT_ATOMS: atom_id res chain seq x y z
N MET A 1 -8.67 5.54 25.14
CA MET A 1 -7.87 5.78 23.92
C MET A 1 -8.35 4.75 22.89
N TYR A 2 -9.00 5.19 21.84
CA TYR A 2 -9.61 4.30 20.84
C TYR A 2 -8.63 4.17 19.68
N GLY A 3 -7.98 2.99 19.55
CA GLY A 3 -7.14 2.66 18.39
C GLY A 3 -7.99 2.17 17.21
N PRO A 4 -7.48 2.19 15.97
CA PRO A 4 -8.17 1.62 14.81
C PRO A 4 -8.13 0.09 14.76
N GLN A 5 -7.60 -0.57 15.78
CA GLN A 5 -7.76 -2.02 15.97
C GLN A 5 -9.20 -2.37 16.32
N SER A 6 -9.59 -3.60 16.06
CA SER A 6 -10.90 -4.11 16.47
C SER A 6 -11.16 -3.84 17.95
N ILE A 7 -12.16 -3.02 18.24
CA ILE A 7 -12.56 -2.73 19.62
C ILE A 7 -13.61 -3.73 20.00
N VAL A 8 -13.31 -4.55 21.01
CA VAL A 8 -14.31 -5.43 21.63
C VAL A 8 -15.16 -4.58 22.56
N MET A 9 -16.38 -4.31 22.15
CA MET A 9 -17.40 -3.66 22.98
C MET A 9 -18.29 -4.74 23.63
N ALA A 10 -19.02 -4.40 24.66
CA ALA A 10 -19.98 -5.30 25.30
C ALA A 10 -21.04 -5.88 24.33
N THR A 11 -21.18 -5.33 23.15
CA THR A 11 -22.17 -5.66 22.10
C THR A 11 -21.58 -6.19 20.80
N GLY A 12 -20.24 -6.36 20.69
CA GLY A 12 -19.62 -6.89 19.47
C GLY A 12 -18.21 -6.36 19.19
N THR A 13 -17.62 -6.85 18.12
CA THR A 13 -16.30 -6.43 17.60
C THR A 13 -16.49 -5.38 16.50
N ILE A 14 -15.80 -4.26 16.59
CA ILE A 14 -15.77 -3.25 15.53
C ILE A 14 -14.55 -3.52 14.65
N ASP A 15 -14.78 -3.84 13.38
CA ASP A 15 -13.72 -4.06 12.40
C ASP A 15 -13.33 -2.75 11.68
N PRO A 16 -12.04 -2.58 11.33
CA PRO A 16 -11.60 -1.48 10.50
C PRO A 16 -12.30 -1.47 9.14
N VAL A 17 -12.89 -0.35 8.75
CA VAL A 17 -13.64 -0.21 7.49
C VAL A 17 -12.80 0.33 6.33
N LEU A 18 -11.61 0.88 6.61
CA LEU A 18 -10.75 1.42 5.57
C LEU A 18 -10.02 0.30 4.84
N ARG A 19 -10.13 0.33 3.50
CA ARG A 19 -9.26 -0.41 2.60
C ARG A 19 -8.62 0.57 1.61
N TRP A 20 -7.29 0.65 1.62
CA TRP A 20 -6.53 1.46 0.66
C TRP A 20 -5.85 0.54 -0.33
N ARG A 21 -6.17 0.73 -1.60
CA ARG A 21 -5.66 -0.11 -2.69
C ARG A 21 -5.13 0.74 -3.83
N SER A 22 -4.26 0.13 -4.62
CA SER A 22 -3.72 0.61 -5.87
C SER A 22 -3.70 -0.55 -6.87
N GLU A 23 -3.06 -0.35 -8.01
CA GLU A 23 -2.84 -1.39 -9.03
C GLU A 23 -1.41 -1.35 -9.54
N ILE A 24 -0.94 -2.45 -10.11
CA ILE A 24 0.37 -2.50 -10.76
C ILE A 24 0.29 -1.76 -12.09
N MET A 25 0.97 -0.62 -12.18
CA MET A 25 1.06 0.17 -13.42
C MET A 25 2.07 -0.44 -14.40
N ARG A 26 3.16 -0.98 -13.90
CA ARG A 26 4.26 -1.50 -14.73
C ARG A 26 5.01 -2.61 -14.01
N LEU A 27 5.45 -3.60 -14.79
CA LEU A 27 6.29 -4.70 -14.33
C LEU A 27 7.58 -4.74 -15.16
N LYS A 28 8.73 -4.90 -14.49
CA LYS A 28 10.05 -5.04 -15.12
C LYS A 28 10.79 -6.23 -14.55
N GLN A 29 11.52 -6.92 -15.41
CA GLN A 29 12.57 -7.84 -15.00
C GLN A 29 13.89 -7.08 -14.95
N LEU A 30 14.61 -7.22 -13.85
CA LEU A 30 15.89 -6.56 -13.60
C LEU A 30 16.95 -7.62 -13.27
N PRO A 31 18.17 -7.50 -13.82
CA PRO A 31 19.27 -8.40 -13.44
C PRO A 31 19.72 -8.17 -12.00
N ALA A 32 20.49 -9.08 -11.45
CA ALA A 32 21.20 -8.89 -10.17
C ALA A 32 22.07 -7.62 -10.22
N GLY A 33 22.19 -6.92 -9.09
CA GLY A 33 22.98 -5.69 -8.95
C GLY A 33 22.32 -4.41 -9.47
N HIS A 34 21.10 -4.51 -10.07
CA HIS A 34 20.41 -3.35 -10.62
C HIS A 34 19.85 -2.44 -9.51
N ALA A 35 20.07 -1.13 -9.64
CA ALA A 35 19.57 -0.13 -8.70
C ALA A 35 18.07 0.13 -8.91
N VAL A 36 17.30 0.27 -7.82
CA VAL A 36 15.86 0.58 -7.84
C VAL A 36 15.59 1.86 -7.07
N GLY A 37 14.83 2.78 -7.68
CA GLY A 37 14.40 4.02 -7.08
C GLY A 37 15.50 5.07 -6.93
N TYR A 38 15.14 6.21 -6.35
CA TYR A 38 16.04 7.34 -6.15
C TYR A 38 17.12 7.05 -5.11
N GLY A 39 18.33 7.55 -5.37
CA GLY A 39 19.45 7.47 -4.44
C GLY A 39 20.02 6.08 -4.26
N THR A 40 19.65 5.13 -5.12
CA THR A 40 20.22 3.77 -5.14
C THR A 40 20.19 3.08 -3.75
N THR A 41 19.11 3.28 -3.01
CA THR A 41 18.94 2.73 -1.65
C THR A 41 18.59 1.24 -1.63
N PHE A 42 18.27 0.68 -2.79
CA PHE A 42 18.03 -0.75 -2.99
C PHE A 42 18.74 -1.22 -4.26
N ARG A 43 19.34 -2.41 -4.20
CA ARG A 43 19.85 -3.14 -5.36
C ARG A 43 19.35 -4.57 -5.33
N THR A 44 18.96 -5.07 -6.49
CA THR A 44 18.57 -6.48 -6.63
C THR A 44 19.75 -7.40 -6.32
N SER A 45 19.54 -8.39 -5.46
CA SER A 45 20.57 -9.42 -5.15
C SER A 45 20.56 -10.58 -6.14
N ARG A 46 19.49 -10.72 -6.90
CA ARG A 46 19.24 -11.76 -7.92
C ARG A 46 18.41 -11.17 -9.07
N PRO A 47 18.24 -11.88 -10.18
CA PRO A 47 17.23 -11.51 -11.18
C PRO A 47 15.87 -11.36 -10.49
N SER A 48 15.26 -10.18 -10.61
CA SER A 48 14.08 -9.79 -9.84
C SER A 48 13.00 -9.21 -10.73
N ARG A 49 11.72 -9.43 -10.35
CA ARG A 49 10.55 -8.81 -10.96
C ARG A 49 10.10 -7.65 -10.07
N ILE A 50 10.27 -6.43 -10.56
CA ILE A 50 9.94 -5.20 -9.84
C ILE A 50 8.70 -4.57 -10.45
N ALA A 51 7.67 -4.40 -9.62
CA ALA A 51 6.45 -3.70 -10.00
C ALA A 51 6.47 -2.25 -9.55
N THR A 52 5.87 -1.37 -10.35
CA THR A 52 5.69 0.05 -10.04
C THR A 52 4.21 0.34 -9.82
N LEU A 53 3.89 1.06 -8.76
CA LEU A 53 2.54 1.48 -8.38
C LEU A 53 2.41 3.01 -8.51
N PRO A 54 1.25 3.51 -8.99
CA PRO A 54 0.96 4.95 -9.06
C PRO A 54 0.47 5.48 -7.70
N VAL A 55 1.30 5.34 -6.67
CA VAL A 55 1.05 5.85 -5.32
C VAL A 55 2.36 6.25 -4.66
N GLY A 56 2.37 7.37 -3.97
CA GLY A 56 3.55 7.89 -3.28
C GLY A 56 3.21 8.75 -2.08
N TYR A 57 4.18 9.55 -1.61
CA TYR A 57 3.96 10.35 -0.41
C TYR A 57 2.96 11.50 -0.62
N ALA A 58 2.70 11.95 -1.84
CA ALA A 58 1.66 12.93 -2.12
C ALA A 58 0.25 12.34 -1.99
N ASP A 59 0.12 11.01 -2.04
CA ASP A 59 -1.11 10.29 -1.75
C ASP A 59 -1.29 9.99 -0.26
N GLY A 60 -0.20 10.12 0.52
CA GLY A 60 -0.15 9.83 1.94
C GLY A 60 0.64 8.57 2.32
N TYR A 61 1.26 7.88 1.35
CA TYR A 61 2.13 6.74 1.64
C TYR A 61 3.51 7.22 2.10
N ASP A 62 3.79 7.12 3.40
CA ASP A 62 4.93 7.76 4.03
C ASP A 62 6.28 7.37 3.40
N ARG A 63 7.16 8.35 3.23
CA ARG A 63 8.52 8.14 2.70
C ARG A 63 9.40 7.28 3.62
N LEU A 64 9.12 7.21 4.91
CA LEU A 64 9.79 6.33 5.87
C LEU A 64 9.48 4.84 5.65
N LEU A 65 8.47 4.52 4.85
CA LEU A 65 8.15 3.15 4.40
C LEU A 65 9.09 2.64 3.29
N SER A 66 10.00 3.48 2.79
CA SER A 66 11.02 3.11 1.81
C SER A 66 11.90 1.96 2.34
N ASN A 67 11.97 0.83 1.63
CA ASN A 67 12.69 -0.39 2.03
C ASN A 67 12.28 -0.95 3.41
N ASN A 68 11.12 -0.58 3.92
CA ASN A 68 10.73 -0.86 5.31
C ASN A 68 9.28 -1.33 5.47
N ALA A 69 8.55 -1.50 4.39
CA ALA A 69 7.15 -1.90 4.42
C ALA A 69 6.87 -3.03 3.43
N ASP A 70 5.72 -3.63 3.59
CA ASP A 70 5.14 -4.58 2.65
C ASP A 70 3.79 -4.06 2.14
N VAL A 71 3.38 -4.58 1.00
CA VAL A 71 2.02 -4.47 0.44
C VAL A 71 1.50 -5.87 0.13
N LEU A 72 0.20 -6.03 -0.11
CA LEU A 72 -0.35 -7.33 -0.51
C LEU A 72 -0.61 -7.34 -2.02
N VAL A 73 -0.16 -8.41 -2.67
CA VAL A 73 -0.41 -8.72 -4.07
C VAL A 73 -0.82 -10.18 -4.15
N ARG A 74 -1.99 -10.47 -4.72
CA ARG A 74 -2.51 -11.84 -4.82
C ARG A 74 -2.50 -12.59 -3.48
N GLY A 75 -2.83 -11.89 -2.38
CA GLY A 75 -2.87 -12.47 -1.04
C GLY A 75 -1.50 -12.74 -0.40
N ARG A 76 -0.41 -12.25 -0.99
CA ARG A 76 0.96 -12.43 -0.50
C ARG A 76 1.66 -11.10 -0.27
N ARG A 77 2.54 -11.05 0.73
CA ARG A 77 3.36 -9.87 1.01
C ARG A 77 4.42 -9.66 -0.06
N ALA A 78 4.49 -8.44 -0.57
CA ALA A 78 5.52 -7.95 -1.49
C ALA A 78 6.25 -6.77 -0.83
N PRO A 79 7.57 -6.84 -0.62
CA PRO A 79 8.31 -5.77 0.04
C PRO A 79 8.39 -4.51 -0.84
N VAL A 80 8.26 -3.35 -0.22
CA VAL A 80 8.55 -2.05 -0.82
C VAL A 80 10.06 -1.92 -0.95
N VAL A 81 10.54 -1.74 -2.18
CA VAL A 81 11.97 -1.67 -2.52
C VAL A 81 12.32 -0.34 -3.18
N GLY A 82 13.40 0.28 -2.72
CA GLY A 82 13.79 1.61 -3.13
C GLY A 82 13.01 2.71 -2.38
N ARG A 83 13.25 3.96 -2.75
CA ARG A 83 12.61 5.12 -2.11
C ARG A 83 11.18 5.33 -2.63
N VAL A 84 10.25 5.53 -1.71
CA VAL A 84 8.92 6.08 -2.04
C VAL A 84 9.11 7.48 -2.58
N SER A 85 8.64 7.73 -3.80
CA SER A 85 8.67 9.04 -4.45
C SER A 85 7.36 9.81 -4.23
N MET A 86 7.21 10.97 -4.87
CA MET A 86 6.00 11.79 -4.75
C MET A 86 4.75 11.02 -5.18
N ASP A 87 4.83 10.34 -6.34
CA ASP A 87 3.68 9.75 -7.02
C ASP A 87 3.84 8.26 -7.30
N LEU A 88 4.99 7.66 -6.96
CA LEU A 88 5.31 6.28 -7.30
C LEU A 88 6.02 5.57 -6.14
N LEU A 89 5.76 4.29 -6.02
CA LEU A 89 6.58 3.36 -5.25
C LEU A 89 6.84 2.09 -6.05
N THR A 90 7.86 1.34 -5.65
CA THR A 90 8.24 0.07 -6.27
C THR A 90 8.21 -1.05 -5.25
N ILE A 91 7.79 -2.23 -5.70
CA ILE A 91 7.72 -3.45 -4.89
C ILE A 91 8.41 -4.62 -5.59
N ASP A 92 8.98 -5.52 -4.83
CA ASP A 92 9.54 -6.77 -5.36
C ASP A 92 8.47 -7.87 -5.34
N VAL A 93 8.12 -8.35 -6.52
CA VAL A 93 7.12 -9.41 -6.72
C VAL A 93 7.75 -10.69 -7.29
N THR A 94 9.07 -10.85 -7.14
CA THR A 94 9.84 -11.97 -7.72
C THR A 94 9.27 -13.32 -7.30
N ASP A 95 8.87 -13.46 -6.04
CA ASP A 95 8.39 -14.72 -5.46
C ASP A 95 6.85 -14.87 -5.52
N ILE A 96 6.17 -13.99 -6.25
CA ILE A 96 4.71 -14.05 -6.44
C ILE A 96 4.43 -14.41 -7.90
N GLU A 97 3.89 -15.60 -8.11
CA GLU A 97 3.62 -16.11 -9.45
C GLU A 97 2.44 -15.38 -10.12
N GLY A 98 2.48 -15.31 -11.44
CA GLY A 98 1.38 -14.82 -12.28
C GLY A 98 1.07 -13.33 -12.13
N VAL A 99 1.90 -12.53 -11.44
CA VAL A 99 1.67 -11.08 -11.29
C VAL A 99 1.74 -10.38 -12.63
N GLU A 100 0.73 -9.52 -12.90
CA GLU A 100 0.59 -8.78 -14.15
C GLU A 100 0.26 -7.29 -13.90
N PRO A 101 0.51 -6.39 -14.87
CA PRO A 101 -0.03 -5.03 -14.82
C PRO A 101 -1.56 -5.06 -14.70
N GLY A 102 -2.12 -4.19 -13.85
CA GLY A 102 -3.55 -4.15 -13.50
C GLY A 102 -3.91 -5.00 -12.28
N ASP A 103 -3.02 -5.85 -11.76
CA ASP A 103 -3.28 -6.57 -10.51
C ASP A 103 -3.46 -5.60 -9.35
N GLU A 104 -4.47 -5.88 -8.52
CA GLU A 104 -4.74 -5.11 -7.32
C GLU A 104 -3.62 -5.27 -6.30
N VAL A 105 -3.22 -4.14 -5.72
CA VAL A 105 -2.27 -4.07 -4.60
C VAL A 105 -2.95 -3.43 -3.40
N VAL A 106 -2.93 -4.09 -2.24
CA VAL A 106 -3.50 -3.57 -1.01
C VAL A 106 -2.39 -2.96 -0.15
N LEU A 107 -2.55 -1.68 0.17
CA LEU A 107 -1.66 -0.87 1.00
C LEU A 107 -2.10 -0.89 2.48
N ILE A 108 -3.42 -0.84 2.72
CA ILE A 108 -4.06 -1.06 4.02
C ILE A 108 -5.30 -1.91 3.78
N GLY A 109 -5.51 -2.94 4.58
CA GLY A 109 -6.65 -3.85 4.50
C GLY A 109 -6.23 -5.29 4.29
N ALA A 110 -7.20 -6.15 4.00
CA ALA A 110 -7.00 -7.58 3.80
C ALA A 110 -7.00 -7.95 2.31
N GLN A 111 -6.20 -8.97 1.95
CA GLN A 111 -6.26 -9.65 0.67
C GLN A 111 -5.88 -11.11 0.87
N GLY A 112 -6.78 -12.04 0.56
CA GLY A 112 -6.65 -13.44 0.96
C GLY A 112 -6.66 -13.57 2.49
N ASP A 113 -5.75 -14.34 3.02
CA ASP A 113 -5.64 -14.63 4.46
C ASP A 113 -4.73 -13.63 5.21
N ASP A 114 -4.10 -12.68 4.52
CA ASP A 114 -3.19 -11.70 5.12
C ASP A 114 -3.80 -10.29 5.14
N ARG A 115 -3.29 -9.46 6.05
CA ARG A 115 -3.76 -8.09 6.27
C ARG A 115 -2.58 -7.16 6.59
N ILE A 116 -2.65 -5.94 6.05
CA ILE A 116 -1.79 -4.83 6.45
C ILE A 116 -2.64 -3.82 7.21
N THR A 117 -2.26 -3.49 8.42
CA THR A 117 -3.00 -2.57 9.28
C THR A 117 -2.36 -1.17 9.28
N ALA A 118 -3.15 -0.16 9.66
CA ALA A 118 -2.62 1.19 9.83
C ALA A 118 -1.58 1.26 10.97
N GLU A 119 -1.73 0.42 12.01
CA GLU A 119 -0.77 0.30 13.10
C GLU A 119 0.56 -0.26 12.63
N GLU A 120 0.54 -1.26 11.73
CA GLU A 120 1.77 -1.79 11.13
C GLU A 120 2.53 -0.69 10.38
N LEU A 121 1.83 0.07 9.53
CA LEU A 121 2.45 1.19 8.81
C LEU A 121 2.91 2.29 9.75
N ALA A 122 2.14 2.62 10.78
CA ALA A 122 2.47 3.63 11.78
C ALA A 122 3.75 3.26 12.53
N ALA A 123 3.87 2.01 12.99
CA ALA A 123 5.08 1.52 13.66
C ALA A 123 6.32 1.64 12.76
N LYS A 124 6.20 1.27 11.47
CA LYS A 124 7.27 1.38 10.47
C LYS A 124 7.61 2.85 10.13
N SER A 125 6.64 3.76 10.22
CA SER A 125 6.80 5.21 9.97
C SER A 125 7.09 6.02 11.25
N ARG A 126 7.23 5.37 12.42
CA ARG A 126 7.48 6.01 13.73
C ARG A 126 6.40 7.03 14.11
N THR A 127 5.15 6.69 13.87
CA THR A 127 3.98 7.52 14.14
C THR A 127 2.83 6.70 14.74
N ILE A 128 1.62 7.24 14.74
CA ILE A 128 0.40 6.60 15.21
C ILE A 128 -0.58 6.37 14.05
N ALA A 129 -1.44 5.36 14.18
CA ALA A 129 -2.38 4.99 13.12
C ALA A 129 -3.32 6.13 12.71
N TYR A 130 -3.68 7.03 13.62
CA TYR A 130 -4.49 8.20 13.30
C TYR A 130 -3.82 9.14 12.31
N GLU A 131 -2.51 9.33 12.44
CA GLU A 131 -1.74 10.16 11.51
C GLU A 131 -1.66 9.49 10.13
N VAL A 132 -1.54 8.17 10.05
CA VAL A 132 -1.60 7.42 8.79
C VAL A 132 -2.91 7.73 8.07
N PHE A 133 -4.05 7.69 8.76
CA PHE A 133 -5.34 8.02 8.15
C PHE A 133 -5.44 9.48 7.71
N CYS A 134 -4.96 10.41 8.52
CA CYS A 134 -5.00 11.85 8.21
C CYS A 134 -4.12 12.21 7.01
N ARG A 135 -3.04 11.47 6.79
CA ARG A 135 -2.12 11.70 5.67
C ARG A 135 -2.68 11.24 4.31
N ILE A 136 -3.65 10.33 4.27
CA ILE A 136 -4.26 9.93 3.00
C ILE A 136 -4.89 11.16 2.36
N SER A 137 -4.29 11.65 1.28
CA SER A 137 -4.59 12.97 0.72
C SER A 137 -5.95 13.00 -0.01
N ALA A 138 -6.50 14.21 -0.23
CA ALA A 138 -7.76 14.41 -0.91
C ALA A 138 -7.71 14.02 -2.40
N ARG A 139 -6.55 13.83 -2.99
CA ARG A 139 -6.38 13.36 -4.37
C ARG A 139 -6.68 11.86 -4.53
N VAL A 140 -6.63 11.09 -3.45
CA VAL A 140 -7.03 9.68 -3.47
C VAL A 140 -8.55 9.58 -3.46
N PRO A 141 -9.18 8.98 -4.47
CA PRO A 141 -10.63 8.84 -4.51
C PRO A 141 -11.15 8.02 -3.31
N ARG A 142 -12.25 8.48 -2.69
CA ARG A 142 -12.95 7.75 -1.63
C ARG A 142 -14.16 7.05 -2.24
N VAL A 143 -14.22 5.74 -2.06
CA VAL A 143 -15.33 4.91 -2.53
C VAL A 143 -16.12 4.43 -1.32
N TYR A 144 -17.38 4.78 -1.24
CA TYR A 144 -18.28 4.38 -0.16
C TYR A 144 -19.29 3.38 -0.71
N PRO A 145 -19.32 2.13 -0.23
CA PRO A 145 -20.39 1.19 -0.57
C PRO A 145 -21.73 1.68 0.03
N GLY A 146 -22.80 1.55 -0.71
CA GLY A 146 -24.15 1.93 -0.28
C GLY A 146 -25.21 1.04 -0.89
N SER A 147 -26.44 1.10 -0.39
CA SER A 147 -27.58 0.27 -0.82
C SER A 147 -27.98 0.45 -2.29
N GLY A 148 -27.51 1.50 -2.96
CA GLY A 148 -27.74 1.78 -4.38
C GLY A 148 -26.48 1.75 -5.25
N GLY A 149 -25.36 1.15 -4.76
CA GLY A 149 -24.07 1.13 -5.45
C GLY A 149 -22.98 1.90 -4.71
N PHE A 150 -21.92 2.28 -5.42
CA PHE A 150 -20.81 3.02 -4.84
C PHE A 150 -20.98 4.52 -5.03
N ARG A 151 -20.69 5.31 -3.98
CA ARG A 151 -20.46 6.76 -4.10
C ARG A 151 -18.97 7.03 -4.14
N ILE A 152 -18.52 7.71 -5.21
CA ILE A 152 -17.13 8.13 -5.34
C ILE A 152 -17.04 9.60 -4.95
N ARG A 153 -16.16 9.93 -4.00
CA ARG A 153 -15.75 11.30 -3.73
C ARG A 153 -14.33 11.47 -4.19
N SER A 154 -14.12 12.27 -5.22
CA SER A 154 -12.81 12.67 -5.72
C SER A 154 -12.78 14.19 -5.81
N ARG A 155 -11.63 14.80 -5.52
CA ARG A 155 -11.44 16.25 -5.70
C ARG A 155 -11.47 16.66 -7.18
N PHE A 156 -11.30 15.69 -8.09
CA PHE A 156 -11.18 15.88 -9.53
C PHE A 156 -12.32 15.25 -10.33
N ALA A 157 -13.33 14.69 -9.66
CA ALA A 157 -14.56 14.24 -10.33
C ALA A 157 -15.50 15.45 -10.45
N GLU A 158 -15.61 15.99 -11.63
CA GLU A 158 -16.75 16.81 -12.05
C GLU A 158 -17.94 15.90 -12.38
#